data_5254e4aefdf92dabb017b9e60a7e1051
#
_entry.id   5254e4aefdf92dabb017b9e60a7e1051
#
_cell.length_a   1.000
_cell.length_b   1.000
_cell.length_c   1.000
_cell.angle_alpha   90.00
_cell.angle_beta   90.00
_cell.angle_gamma   90.00
#
_symmetry.space_group_name_H-M   'P 1'
#
loop_
_entity.id
_entity.type
_entity.pdbx_description
1 polymer ?
#
loop_
_entity_poly.entity_id
_entity_poly.type
_entity_poly.pdbx_seq_one_letter_code
_entity_poly.pdbx_strand_id
1 'polypeptide(L)'
;KQLMILFLAIFALAACEKPTVGFLDVKNAAFTPDTLEIRTVLDPKKDANREKNQAPWVSGAIQSVLGTDPKVYEFVRVTSTAGEEAASLFASELKVYGNSRMEVPLQPAAPKGSYRITLKVRNEGYSALLPDIFTFIIK
;
A
#
# COMPACT_ATOMS: atom_id res chain seq x y z
N LYS A 1 2.03 3.11 57.59
CA LYS A 1 0.86 3.76 56.97
C LYS A 1 1.25 4.72 55.82
N GLN A 2 2.28 5.54 55.98
CA GLN A 2 2.73 6.47 54.94
C GLN A 2 3.32 5.77 53.69
N LEU A 3 4.02 4.64 53.85
CA LEU A 3 4.58 3.87 52.78
C LEU A 3 3.50 3.22 51.91
N MET A 4 2.40 2.77 52.52
CA MET A 4 1.26 2.16 51.84
C MET A 4 0.46 3.16 51.00
N ILE A 5 0.35 4.39 51.46
CA ILE A 5 -0.31 5.50 50.75
C ILE A 5 0.53 5.92 49.54
N LEU A 6 1.86 5.91 49.67
CA LEU A 6 2.77 6.21 48.57
C LEU A 6 2.70 5.14 47.44
N PHE A 7 2.59 3.86 47.82
CA PHE A 7 2.42 2.75 46.85
C PHE A 7 1.08 2.85 46.11
N LEU A 8 0.01 3.24 46.79
CA LEU A 8 -1.30 3.40 46.19
C LEU A 8 -1.34 4.58 45.19
N ALA A 9 -0.59 5.66 45.50
CA ALA A 9 -0.49 6.83 44.63
C ALA A 9 0.30 6.54 43.33
N ILE A 10 1.30 5.64 43.39
CA ILE A 10 2.09 5.25 42.19
C ILE A 10 1.26 4.38 41.25
N PHE A 11 0.38 3.51 41.77
CA PHE A 11 -0.53 2.70 40.95
C PHE A 11 -1.62 3.53 40.26
N ALA A 12 -2.04 4.65 40.83
CA ALA A 12 -3.06 5.51 40.24
C ALA A 12 -2.54 6.33 39.03
N LEU A 13 -1.21 6.50 38.91
CA LEU A 13 -0.60 7.23 37.80
C LEU A 13 -0.37 6.35 36.54
N ALA A 14 -0.45 5.02 36.70
CA ALA A 14 -0.28 4.08 35.57
C ALA A 14 -1.58 3.80 34.80
N ALA A 15 -2.72 4.34 35.19
CA ALA A 15 -4.04 4.01 34.70
C ALA A 15 -4.60 5.01 33.65
N CYS A 16 -3.76 5.86 33.04
CA CYS A 16 -4.21 6.82 32.03
C CYS A 16 -3.72 6.45 30.64
N GLU A 17 -4.04 5.24 30.17
CA GLU A 17 -4.03 4.98 28.74
C GLU A 17 -5.33 5.56 28.16
N LYS A 18 -5.18 6.60 27.33
CA LYS A 18 -6.33 7.11 26.56
C LYS A 18 -6.79 6.02 25.61
N PRO A 19 -8.07 5.62 25.65
CA PRO A 19 -8.56 4.63 24.69
C PRO A 19 -8.36 5.16 23.27
N THR A 20 -7.85 4.31 22.37
CA THR A 20 -7.73 4.62 20.96
C THR A 20 -9.13 4.78 20.37
N VAL A 21 -9.45 5.97 19.84
CA VAL A 21 -10.74 6.26 19.24
C VAL A 21 -10.74 5.84 17.79
N GLY A 22 -11.86 5.28 17.32
CA GLY A 22 -12.03 4.86 15.94
C GLY A 22 -11.80 3.38 15.72
N PHE A 23 -11.67 2.99 14.47
CA PHE A 23 -11.43 1.60 14.06
C PHE A 23 -10.78 1.52 12.67
N LEU A 24 -10.30 0.33 12.31
CA LEU A 24 -9.80 0.00 10.99
C LEU A 24 -10.12 -1.48 10.71
N ASP A 25 -10.84 -1.73 9.62
CA ASP A 25 -11.19 -3.09 9.15
C ASP A 25 -10.77 -3.26 7.69
N VAL A 26 -9.85 -4.19 7.47
CA VAL A 26 -9.29 -4.51 6.15
C VAL A 26 -9.70 -5.90 5.65
N LYS A 27 -10.64 -6.54 6.32
CA LYS A 27 -11.04 -7.92 6.03
C LYS A 27 -11.44 -8.14 4.57
N ASN A 28 -12.09 -7.17 3.97
CA ASN A 28 -12.57 -7.23 2.58
C ASN A 28 -11.81 -6.29 1.65
N ALA A 29 -10.65 -5.79 2.09
CA ALA A 29 -9.83 -4.90 1.28
C ALA A 29 -9.41 -5.57 -0.03
N ALA A 30 -9.66 -4.91 -1.15
CA ALA A 30 -9.30 -5.42 -2.47
C ALA A 30 -9.18 -4.29 -3.49
N PHE A 31 -8.36 -4.52 -4.50
CA PHE A 31 -8.41 -3.77 -5.76
C PHE A 31 -9.28 -4.53 -6.76
N THR A 32 -10.01 -3.81 -7.58
CA THR A 32 -10.81 -4.41 -8.66
C THR A 32 -10.62 -3.60 -9.94
N PRO A 33 -9.84 -4.10 -10.93
CA PRO A 33 -9.04 -5.33 -10.88
C PRO A 33 -7.84 -5.24 -9.93
N ASP A 34 -7.37 -6.38 -9.45
CA ASP A 34 -6.18 -6.51 -8.59
C ASP A 34 -4.87 -6.73 -9.35
N THR A 35 -4.94 -6.68 -10.67
CA THR A 35 -3.82 -6.93 -11.58
C THR A 35 -3.82 -5.91 -12.71
N LEU A 36 -2.63 -5.40 -13.05
CA LEU A 36 -2.42 -4.51 -14.18
C LEU A 36 -1.29 -5.05 -15.05
N GLU A 37 -1.57 -5.24 -16.34
CA GLU A 37 -0.56 -5.61 -17.33
C GLU A 37 0.13 -4.37 -17.89
N ILE A 38 1.46 -4.38 -17.85
CA ILE A 38 2.32 -3.35 -18.43
C ILE A 38 2.94 -3.93 -19.70
N ARG A 39 2.63 -3.35 -20.83
CA ARG A 39 3.17 -3.78 -22.14
C ARG A 39 4.43 -2.99 -22.45
N THR A 40 5.54 -3.68 -22.61
CA THR A 40 6.81 -3.06 -23.03
C THR A 40 6.80 -2.69 -24.52
N VAL A 41 6.05 -3.47 -25.31
CA VAL A 41 5.70 -3.12 -26.69
C VAL A 41 4.26 -2.64 -26.70
N LEU A 42 4.06 -1.35 -26.93
CA LEU A 42 2.75 -0.72 -26.88
C LEU A 42 1.87 -1.20 -28.03
N ASP A 43 0.59 -1.44 -27.72
CA ASP A 43 -0.41 -1.81 -28.71
C ASP A 43 -0.96 -0.54 -29.38
N PRO A 44 -0.79 -0.35 -30.70
CA PRO A 44 -1.26 0.87 -31.38
C PRO A 44 -2.75 1.15 -31.26
N LYS A 45 -3.55 0.11 -31.00
CA LYS A 45 -5.01 0.27 -30.83
C LYS A 45 -5.40 0.57 -29.39
N LYS A 46 -4.74 -0.10 -28.44
CA LYS A 46 -5.09 0.01 -27.00
C LYS A 46 -4.33 1.13 -26.28
N ASP A 47 -3.10 1.37 -26.69
CA ASP A 47 -2.17 2.24 -26.00
C ASP A 47 -1.89 3.57 -26.73
N ALA A 48 -2.56 3.84 -27.85
CA ALA A 48 -2.32 5.04 -28.67
C ALA A 48 -2.36 6.35 -27.87
N ASN A 49 -3.36 6.51 -27.00
CA ASN A 49 -3.47 7.70 -26.16
C ASN A 49 -2.40 7.74 -25.06
N ARG A 50 -2.03 6.58 -24.54
CA ARG A 50 -0.97 6.45 -23.54
C ARG A 50 0.38 6.85 -24.13
N GLU A 51 0.68 6.33 -25.32
CA GLU A 51 1.90 6.66 -26.04
C GLU A 51 1.97 8.16 -26.40
N LYS A 52 0.89 8.69 -26.96
CA LYS A 52 0.79 10.11 -27.33
C LYS A 52 1.03 11.05 -26.13
N ASN A 53 0.47 10.72 -24.98
CA ASN A 53 0.55 11.54 -23.79
C ASN A 53 1.71 11.15 -22.87
N GLN A 54 2.53 10.15 -23.23
CA GLN A 54 3.59 9.58 -22.37
C GLN A 54 3.05 9.23 -20.97
N ALA A 55 1.82 8.71 -20.94
CA ALA A 55 1.10 8.49 -19.70
C ALA A 55 1.60 7.23 -18.97
N PRO A 56 1.79 7.31 -17.65
CA PRO A 56 2.18 6.15 -16.85
C PRO A 56 1.07 5.12 -16.75
N TRP A 57 1.42 3.94 -16.24
CA TRP A 57 0.46 2.90 -15.86
C TRP A 57 -0.04 3.18 -14.45
N VAL A 58 -1.36 3.32 -14.29
CA VAL A 58 -1.97 3.73 -13.01
C VAL A 58 -2.99 2.68 -12.57
N SER A 59 -2.88 2.21 -11.32
CA SER A 59 -3.88 1.32 -10.73
C SER A 59 -5.17 2.06 -10.40
N GLY A 60 -6.25 1.32 -10.17
CA GLY A 60 -7.42 1.85 -9.47
C GLY A 60 -7.08 2.18 -8.01
N ALA A 61 -8.06 2.66 -7.27
CA ALA A 61 -7.98 2.79 -5.83
C ALA A 61 -8.50 1.52 -5.14
N ILE A 62 -7.94 1.21 -3.97
CA ILE A 62 -8.41 0.09 -3.15
C ILE A 62 -9.86 0.32 -2.71
N GLN A 63 -10.59 -0.77 -2.55
CA GLN A 63 -11.99 -0.76 -2.11
C GLN A 63 -12.15 -1.55 -0.82
N SER A 64 -13.26 -1.32 -0.14
CA SER A 64 -13.69 -2.08 1.05
C SER A 64 -12.74 -2.03 2.24
N VAL A 65 -11.96 -0.97 2.36
CA VAL A 65 -11.25 -0.64 3.61
C VAL A 65 -12.15 0.25 4.44
N LEU A 66 -12.62 -0.29 5.55
CA LEU A 66 -13.50 0.42 6.48
C LEU A 66 -12.68 0.99 7.64
N GLY A 67 -13.03 2.17 8.08
CA GLY A 67 -12.33 2.75 9.20
C GLY A 67 -12.48 4.26 9.30
N THR A 68 -11.97 4.78 10.39
CA THR A 68 -11.96 6.22 10.66
C THR A 68 -11.06 6.95 9.67
N ASP A 69 -11.55 8.00 9.06
CA ASP A 69 -10.80 8.85 8.14
C ASP A 69 -9.95 9.90 8.89
N PRO A 70 -8.86 10.35 8.29
CA PRO A 70 -8.31 9.91 7.02
C PRO A 70 -7.57 8.58 7.10
N LYS A 71 -7.69 7.77 6.05
CA LYS A 71 -6.88 6.57 5.84
C LYS A 71 -5.76 6.90 4.86
N VAL A 72 -4.53 6.50 5.19
CA VAL A 72 -3.34 6.74 4.36
C VAL A 72 -2.67 5.41 4.03
N TYR A 73 -2.31 5.24 2.78
CA TYR A 73 -1.69 4.03 2.25
C TYR A 73 -0.22 4.29 1.96
N GLU A 74 0.61 3.33 2.35
CA GLU A 74 2.06 3.40 2.23
C GLU A 74 2.62 2.12 1.59
N PHE A 75 3.70 2.27 0.83
CA PHE A 75 4.45 1.14 0.30
C PHE A 75 5.17 0.40 1.43
N VAL A 76 5.14 -0.93 1.37
CA VAL A 76 5.89 -1.79 2.29
C VAL A 76 6.97 -2.57 1.54
N ARG A 77 6.57 -3.38 0.56
CA ARG A 77 7.50 -4.19 -0.22
C ARG A 77 6.91 -4.62 -1.54
N VAL A 78 7.77 -5.07 -2.42
CA VAL A 78 7.43 -5.79 -3.63
C VAL A 78 8.18 -7.12 -3.67
N THR A 79 7.52 -8.17 -4.14
CA THR A 79 8.14 -9.45 -4.48
C THR A 79 7.99 -9.69 -5.98
N SER A 80 8.97 -10.34 -6.60
CA SER A 80 8.97 -10.54 -8.04
C SER A 80 9.36 -11.97 -8.42
N THR A 81 8.73 -12.48 -9.46
CA THR A 81 9.13 -13.73 -10.14
C THR A 81 10.47 -13.60 -10.87
N ALA A 82 10.89 -12.36 -11.17
CA ALA A 82 12.17 -12.06 -11.83
C ALA A 82 13.34 -11.91 -10.84
N GLY A 83 13.11 -12.13 -9.54
CA GLY A 83 14.12 -12.09 -8.49
C GLY A 83 14.14 -10.81 -7.66
N GLU A 84 14.97 -10.78 -6.62
CA GLU A 84 15.04 -9.67 -5.65
C GLU A 84 15.60 -8.38 -6.26
N GLU A 85 16.57 -8.49 -7.15
CA GLU A 85 17.15 -7.33 -7.84
C GLU A 85 16.11 -6.65 -8.73
N ALA A 86 15.33 -7.43 -9.47
CA ALA A 86 14.21 -6.93 -10.26
C ALA A 86 13.14 -6.27 -9.37
N ALA A 87 12.82 -6.89 -8.23
CA ALA A 87 11.89 -6.34 -7.25
C ALA A 87 12.36 -4.99 -6.71
N SER A 88 13.63 -4.86 -6.37
CA SER A 88 14.22 -3.60 -5.90
C SER A 88 14.18 -2.51 -6.97
N LEU A 89 14.47 -2.87 -8.22
CA LEU A 89 14.41 -1.94 -9.34
C LEU A 89 12.97 -1.46 -9.56
N PHE A 90 12.01 -2.38 -9.57
CA PHE A 90 10.59 -2.04 -9.70
C PHE A 90 10.12 -1.14 -8.55
N ALA A 91 10.52 -1.44 -7.31
CA ALA A 91 10.20 -0.62 -6.15
C ALA A 91 10.69 0.83 -6.29
N SER A 92 11.87 1.03 -6.89
CA SER A 92 12.42 2.37 -7.13
C SER A 92 11.64 3.18 -8.17
N GLU A 93 10.93 2.50 -9.08
CA GLU A 93 10.12 3.13 -10.12
C GLU A 93 8.65 3.30 -9.73
N LEU A 94 8.18 2.54 -8.74
CA LEU A 94 6.80 2.57 -8.27
C LEU A 94 6.54 3.81 -7.41
N LYS A 95 5.47 4.54 -7.72
CA LYS A 95 4.92 5.57 -6.85
C LYS A 95 3.63 5.06 -6.21
N VAL A 96 3.53 5.21 -4.90
CA VAL A 96 2.32 4.90 -4.13
C VAL A 96 1.79 6.19 -3.53
N TYR A 97 0.54 6.51 -3.86
CA TYR A 97 -0.13 7.69 -3.34
C TYR A 97 -0.91 7.38 -2.07
N GLY A 98 -1.12 8.39 -1.24
CA GLY A 98 -1.85 8.23 0.02
C GLY A 98 -3.29 7.73 -0.10
N ASN A 99 -3.89 7.85 -1.30
CA ASN A 99 -5.21 7.34 -1.64
C ASN A 99 -5.21 5.89 -2.19
N SER A 100 -4.10 5.18 -2.06
CA SER A 100 -3.85 3.81 -2.55
C SER A 100 -3.58 3.64 -4.04
N ARG A 101 -3.72 4.67 -4.86
CA ARG A 101 -3.35 4.58 -6.27
C ARG A 101 -1.85 4.39 -6.42
N MET A 102 -1.47 3.59 -7.39
CA MET A 102 -0.08 3.29 -7.71
C MET A 102 0.21 3.63 -9.16
N GLU A 103 1.43 4.08 -9.42
CA GLU A 103 1.87 4.54 -10.72
C GLU A 103 3.23 3.96 -11.07
N VAL A 104 3.34 3.43 -12.29
CA VAL A 104 4.58 2.89 -12.88
C VAL A 104 4.87 3.66 -14.16
N PRO A 105 6.13 4.02 -14.45
CA PRO A 105 6.49 4.72 -15.70
C PRO A 105 6.01 3.97 -16.95
N LEU A 106 5.77 4.71 -18.02
CA LEU A 106 5.33 4.15 -19.30
C LEU A 106 6.28 3.04 -19.79
N GLN A 107 7.58 3.25 -19.67
CA GLN A 107 8.63 2.30 -20.01
C GLN A 107 9.45 1.98 -18.76
N PRO A 108 9.03 1.01 -17.93
CA PRO A 108 9.79 0.66 -16.75
C PRO A 108 11.11 -0.02 -17.12
N ALA A 109 12.15 0.23 -16.33
CA ALA A 109 13.44 -0.45 -16.48
C ALA A 109 13.43 -1.86 -15.89
N ALA A 110 12.51 -2.15 -14.98
CA ALA A 110 12.35 -3.47 -14.40
C ALA A 110 12.04 -4.53 -15.49
N PRO A 111 12.64 -5.73 -15.40
CA PRO A 111 12.46 -6.77 -16.40
C PRO A 111 11.06 -7.36 -16.41
N LYS A 112 10.75 -8.12 -17.45
CA LYS A 112 9.48 -8.86 -17.57
C LYS A 112 9.30 -9.80 -16.38
N GLY A 113 8.11 -9.85 -15.86
CA GLY A 113 7.75 -10.67 -14.71
C GLY A 113 6.53 -10.14 -13.96
N SER A 114 6.17 -10.84 -12.89
CA SER A 114 5.10 -10.44 -11.98
C SER A 114 5.69 -9.77 -10.74
N TYR A 115 5.07 -8.67 -10.33
CA TYR A 115 5.49 -7.85 -9.21
C TYR A 115 4.31 -7.70 -8.25
N ARG A 116 4.39 -8.36 -7.10
CA ARG A 116 3.33 -8.34 -6.07
C ARG A 116 3.64 -7.28 -5.04
N ILE A 117 2.67 -6.43 -4.81
CA ILE A 117 2.80 -5.26 -3.95
C ILE A 117 2.12 -5.51 -2.61
N THR A 118 2.85 -5.25 -1.54
CA THR A 118 2.31 -5.18 -0.18
C THR A 118 2.25 -3.72 0.24
N LEU A 119 1.07 -3.29 0.64
CA LEU A 119 0.82 -1.97 1.19
C LEU A 119 0.54 -2.06 2.69
N LYS A 120 0.58 -0.91 3.33
CA LYS A 120 0.12 -0.70 4.69
C LYS A 120 -0.91 0.42 4.67
N VAL A 121 -2.02 0.22 5.34
CA VAL A 121 -2.99 1.27 5.60
C VAL A 121 -2.90 1.68 7.06
N ARG A 122 -3.01 2.97 7.31
CA ARG A 122 -3.08 3.53 8.65
C ARG A 122 -4.11 4.64 8.74
N ASN A 123 -4.64 4.81 9.93
CA ASN A 123 -5.42 5.98 10.33
C ASN A 123 -4.91 6.48 11.69
N GLU A 124 -5.62 7.39 12.29
CA GLU A 124 -5.31 7.81 13.68
C GLU A 124 -5.60 6.65 14.65
N GLY A 125 -4.56 5.99 15.10
CA GLY A 125 -4.61 4.95 16.13
C GLY A 125 -4.53 3.51 15.65
N TYR A 126 -4.67 3.23 14.35
CA TYR A 126 -4.63 1.86 13.80
C TYR A 126 -3.78 1.77 12.55
N SER A 127 -3.22 0.59 12.33
CA SER A 127 -2.57 0.24 11.07
C SER A 127 -2.76 -1.24 10.76
N ALA A 128 -2.74 -1.58 9.48
CA ALA A 128 -2.84 -2.97 9.01
C ALA A 128 -2.00 -3.16 7.76
N LEU A 129 -1.39 -4.34 7.64
CA LEU A 129 -0.73 -4.78 6.41
C LEU A 129 -1.76 -5.31 5.42
N LEU A 130 -1.51 -5.04 4.15
CA LEU A 130 -2.27 -5.54 3.01
C LEU A 130 -1.28 -6.35 2.14
N PRO A 131 -1.00 -7.62 2.52
CA PRO A 131 0.01 -8.41 1.84
C PRO A 131 -0.44 -8.81 0.44
N ASP A 132 0.47 -8.66 -0.53
CA ASP A 132 0.26 -9.06 -1.94
C ASP A 132 -1.08 -8.58 -2.52
N ILE A 133 -1.48 -7.38 -2.15
CA ILE A 133 -2.81 -6.83 -2.43
C ILE A 133 -3.02 -6.47 -3.90
N PHE A 134 -1.93 -6.27 -4.65
CA PHE A 134 -1.96 -5.91 -6.06
C PHE A 134 -0.79 -6.50 -6.81
N THR A 135 -0.99 -6.83 -8.08
CA THR A 135 0.05 -7.38 -8.95
C THR A 135 0.20 -6.57 -10.23
N PHE A 136 1.42 -6.12 -10.51
CA PHE A 136 1.80 -5.63 -11.84
C PHE A 136 2.47 -6.76 -12.63
N ILE A 137 2.12 -6.89 -13.90
CA ILE A 137 2.72 -7.87 -14.81
C ILE A 137 3.36 -7.12 -15.96
N ILE A 138 4.69 -7.16 -16.04
CA ILE A 138 5.45 -6.60 -17.17
C ILE A 138 5.61 -7.69 -18.22
N LYS A 139 5.09 -7.41 -19.42
CA LYS A 139 5.13 -8.32 -20.59
C LYS A 139 6.03 -7.79 -21.69
#